data_c746a79cdbd31c6c00dc6529a36ca3af
#
_entry.id   c746a79cdbd31c6c00dc6529a36ca3af
#
_cell.length_a   1.000
_cell.length_b   1.000
_cell.length_c   1.000
_cell.angle_alpha   90.00
_cell.angle_beta   90.00
_cell.angle_gamma   90.00
#
_symmetry.space_group_name_H-M   'P 1'
#
loop_
_entity.id
_entity.type
_entity.pdbx_description
1 polymer ?
#
loop_
_entity_poly.entity_id
_entity_poly.type
_entity_poly.pdbx_seq_one_letter_code
_entity_poly.pdbx_strand_id
1 'polypeptide(L)'
;DIFMGSLLAGENAGEPSPFDFALGGTGMHASGPLGANGTLLREGTTVMADMSGNYTAYQTDMTRVFSIGKLPDRAYRVHRVALEIQARMERTAKPGVPCAELYRDALAMAGQEGLEDCFMGTRFQAKFGHGVGLEINELPVLTTRSKDILQPGMTFAFEPKFVLAGIGAVGIENTFLVTDSGVEKMTLLDENIIEL
;
A
#
# COMPACT_ATOMS: atom_id res chain seq x y z
N ASP A 1 -4.81 3.11 22.96
CA ASP A 1 -4.53 2.72 21.58
C ASP A 1 -4.27 3.99 20.76
N ILE A 2 -3.19 4.03 20.02
CA ILE A 2 -2.80 5.18 19.20
C ILE A 2 -3.06 4.79 17.74
N PHE A 3 -3.89 5.60 17.06
CA PHE A 3 -4.01 5.52 15.61
C PHE A 3 -2.74 6.09 14.98
N MET A 4 -2.13 5.31 14.12
CA MET A 4 -1.07 5.76 13.23
C MET A 4 -1.54 5.53 11.79
N GLY A 5 -1.14 6.42 10.90
CA GLY A 5 -1.50 6.30 9.50
C GLY A 5 -1.48 7.65 8.79
N SER A 6 -1.83 7.64 7.52
CA SER A 6 -1.90 8.84 6.71
C SER A 6 -3.20 8.90 5.89
N LEU A 7 -3.67 10.11 5.66
CA LEU A 7 -4.74 10.40 4.72
C LEU A 7 -4.16 11.20 3.56
N LEU A 8 -4.35 10.72 2.35
CA LEU A 8 -3.85 11.34 1.13
C LEU A 8 -5.02 11.67 0.20
N ALA A 9 -5.27 12.96 0.00
CA ALA A 9 -6.38 13.42 -0.83
C ALA A 9 -5.88 14.07 -2.13
N GLY A 10 -6.40 13.61 -3.27
CA GLY A 10 -6.12 14.18 -4.58
C GLY A 10 -4.62 14.34 -4.86
N GLU A 11 -4.23 15.49 -5.38
CA GLU A 11 -2.84 15.78 -5.79
C GLU A 11 -1.82 15.69 -4.65
N ASN A 12 -2.25 15.85 -3.39
CA ASN A 12 -1.36 15.71 -2.24
C ASN A 12 -0.72 14.30 -2.15
N ALA A 13 -1.35 13.28 -2.73
CA ALA A 13 -0.77 11.95 -2.81
C ALA A 13 0.46 11.87 -3.72
N GLY A 14 0.64 12.82 -4.64
CA GLY A 14 1.79 12.91 -5.54
C GLY A 14 3.01 13.59 -4.92
N GLU A 15 2.85 14.22 -3.75
CA GLU A 15 3.96 14.86 -3.06
C GLU A 15 4.86 13.80 -2.41
N PRO A 16 6.18 13.84 -2.68
CA PRO A 16 7.08 12.80 -2.17
C PRO A 16 7.22 12.88 -0.66
N SER A 17 7.10 11.74 -0.01
CA SER A 17 7.48 11.62 1.40
C SER A 17 8.99 11.70 1.59
N PRO A 18 9.49 12.37 2.65
CA PRO A 18 10.89 12.25 3.05
C PRO A 18 11.18 10.91 3.75
N PHE A 19 10.16 10.12 4.02
CA PHE A 19 10.25 8.82 4.69
C PHE A 19 10.01 7.69 3.70
N ASP A 20 10.77 6.61 3.80
CA ASP A 20 10.68 5.45 2.93
C ASP A 20 9.56 4.45 3.32
N PHE A 21 8.85 4.73 4.40
CA PHE A 21 7.72 3.94 4.91
C PHE A 21 6.35 4.54 4.60
N ALA A 22 6.29 5.61 3.83
CA ALA A 22 5.03 6.30 3.58
C ALA A 22 4.92 6.78 2.14
N LEU A 23 3.71 6.70 1.57
CA LEU A 23 3.47 7.01 0.16
C LEU A 23 3.73 8.48 -0.19
N GLY A 24 3.34 9.43 0.67
CA GLY A 24 3.55 10.85 0.37
C GLY A 24 2.75 11.82 1.24
N GLY A 25 2.56 13.02 0.71
CA GLY A 25 1.84 14.11 1.34
C GLY A 25 2.72 15.13 2.04
N THR A 26 2.31 16.40 1.99
CA THR A 26 3.09 17.51 2.58
C THR A 26 2.88 17.67 4.08
N GLY A 27 1.86 17.02 4.64
CA GLY A 27 1.51 17.17 6.05
C GLY A 27 0.92 18.55 6.39
N MET A 28 0.47 18.69 7.63
CA MET A 28 -0.08 19.94 8.16
C MET A 28 1.00 20.93 8.62
N HIS A 29 2.23 20.45 8.79
CA HIS A 29 3.33 21.28 9.29
C HIS A 29 4.68 20.75 8.80
N ALA A 30 5.63 21.66 8.56
CA ALA A 30 6.97 21.32 8.06
C ALA A 30 7.76 20.35 8.98
N SER A 31 7.44 20.27 10.27
CA SER A 31 8.05 19.29 11.17
C SER A 31 7.47 17.87 11.06
N GLY A 32 6.33 17.71 10.36
CA GLY A 32 5.69 16.43 10.08
C GLY A 32 5.22 16.41 8.61
N PRO A 33 6.16 16.38 7.65
CA PRO A 33 5.84 16.48 6.22
C PRO A 33 5.36 15.13 5.67
N LEU A 34 4.21 14.69 6.15
CA LEU A 34 3.59 13.41 5.80
C LEU A 34 2.07 13.49 5.88
N GLY A 35 1.39 12.85 4.95
CA GLY A 35 -0.07 12.67 4.98
C GLY A 35 -0.85 13.96 4.68
N ALA A 36 -1.99 14.11 5.33
CA ALA A 36 -2.95 15.18 5.09
C ALA A 36 -2.35 16.58 5.26
N ASN A 37 -2.72 17.50 4.37
CA ASN A 37 -2.22 18.88 4.34
C ASN A 37 -3.34 19.93 4.35
N GLY A 38 -4.58 19.55 4.68
CA GLY A 38 -5.74 20.44 4.62
C GLY A 38 -6.31 20.62 3.21
N THR A 39 -5.93 19.79 2.24
CA THR A 39 -6.54 19.77 0.90
C THR A 39 -8.06 19.61 1.00
N LEU A 40 -8.81 20.49 0.35
CA LEU A 40 -10.25 20.37 0.23
C LEU A 40 -10.59 19.18 -0.67
N LEU A 41 -11.46 18.31 -0.20
CA LEU A 41 -11.96 17.18 -0.97
C LEU A 41 -12.78 17.70 -2.16
N ARG A 42 -12.58 17.12 -3.32
CA ARG A 42 -13.24 17.52 -4.57
C ARG A 42 -13.76 16.29 -5.30
N GLU A 43 -14.87 16.48 -5.99
CA GLU A 43 -15.44 15.48 -6.87
C GLU A 43 -14.40 15.00 -7.92
N GLY A 44 -14.37 13.71 -8.19
CA GLY A 44 -13.44 13.09 -9.14
C GLY A 44 -12.04 12.83 -8.58
N THR A 45 -11.83 13.01 -7.27
CA THR A 45 -10.55 12.72 -6.59
C THR A 45 -10.68 11.60 -5.57
N THR A 46 -9.55 10.95 -5.27
CA THR A 46 -9.47 9.91 -4.24
C THR A 46 -9.08 10.47 -2.89
N VAL A 47 -9.50 9.76 -1.84
CA VAL A 47 -8.94 9.85 -0.50
C VAL A 47 -8.42 8.45 -0.15
N MET A 48 -7.12 8.28 -0.10
CA MET A 48 -6.50 7.07 0.39
C MET A 48 -6.33 7.18 1.90
N ALA A 49 -6.87 6.22 2.62
CA ALA A 49 -6.69 6.06 4.05
C ALA A 49 -5.76 4.88 4.29
N ASP A 50 -4.54 5.18 4.71
CA ASP A 50 -3.53 4.25 5.13
C ASP A 50 -3.58 4.21 6.67
N MET A 51 -4.02 3.08 7.20
CA MET A 51 -4.48 2.99 8.59
C MET A 51 -3.70 1.91 9.33
N SER A 52 -3.02 2.31 10.36
CA SER A 52 -2.46 1.37 11.32
C SER A 52 -3.01 1.59 12.71
N GLY A 53 -3.02 0.55 13.50
CA GLY A 53 -3.49 0.57 14.87
C GLY A 53 -2.68 -0.39 15.73
N ASN A 54 -2.85 -0.28 17.04
CA ASN A 54 -2.19 -1.15 18.01
C ASN A 54 -3.23 -1.83 18.89
N TYR A 55 -3.12 -3.14 19.00
CA TYR A 55 -3.91 -3.92 19.94
C TYR A 55 -2.99 -4.87 20.73
N THR A 56 -2.96 -4.72 22.05
CA THR A 56 -2.13 -5.55 22.95
C THR A 56 -0.66 -5.64 22.53
N ALA A 57 -0.08 -4.50 22.14
CA ALA A 57 1.28 -4.31 21.61
C ALA A 57 1.52 -4.82 20.18
N TYR A 58 0.57 -5.49 19.52
CA TYR A 58 0.68 -5.86 18.11
C TYR A 58 0.09 -4.77 17.21
N GLN A 59 0.82 -4.48 16.13
CA GLN A 59 0.42 -3.51 15.11
C GLN A 59 -0.48 -4.16 14.07
N THR A 60 -1.29 -3.33 13.41
CA THR A 60 -2.08 -3.68 12.23
C THR A 60 -1.78 -2.70 11.11
N ASP A 61 -1.90 -3.12 9.86
CA ASP A 61 -1.68 -2.27 8.70
C ASP A 61 -2.67 -2.57 7.58
N MET A 62 -3.28 -1.51 7.04
CA MET A 62 -4.29 -1.65 6.00
C MET A 62 -4.52 -0.32 5.28
N THR A 63 -4.55 -0.33 3.95
CA THR A 63 -4.98 0.82 3.15
C THR A 63 -6.29 0.54 2.43
N ARG A 64 -7.18 1.55 2.43
CA ARG A 64 -8.40 1.59 1.61
C ARG A 64 -8.52 2.92 0.88
N VAL A 65 -9.23 2.89 -0.24
CA VAL A 65 -9.44 4.07 -1.09
C VAL A 65 -10.91 4.43 -1.09
N PHE A 66 -11.16 5.70 -0.83
CA PHE A 66 -12.46 6.33 -0.97
C PHE A 66 -12.42 7.29 -2.16
N SER A 67 -13.56 7.56 -2.77
CA SER A 67 -13.69 8.61 -3.79
C SER A 67 -14.74 9.63 -3.40
N ILE A 68 -14.52 10.85 -3.82
CA ILE A 68 -15.56 11.88 -3.73
C ILE A 68 -16.29 11.90 -5.08
N GLY A 69 -17.50 11.31 -5.07
CA GLY A 69 -18.22 11.04 -6.29
C GLY A 69 -17.49 10.12 -7.27
N LYS A 70 -17.94 10.12 -8.51
CA LYS A 70 -17.43 9.24 -9.56
C LYS A 70 -16.03 9.63 -10.03
N LEU A 71 -15.12 8.68 -10.06
CA LEU A 71 -13.77 8.86 -10.60
C LEU A 71 -13.73 8.67 -12.13
N PRO A 72 -12.69 9.19 -12.80
CA PRO A 72 -12.36 8.78 -14.16
C PRO A 72 -12.13 7.25 -14.25
N ASP A 73 -12.55 6.64 -15.36
CA ASP A 73 -12.44 5.18 -15.58
C ASP A 73 -11.00 4.65 -15.41
N ARG A 74 -10.01 5.48 -15.69
CA ARG A 74 -8.59 5.15 -15.46
C ARG A 74 -8.32 4.79 -14.01
N ALA A 75 -8.90 5.48 -13.04
CA ALA A 75 -8.67 5.22 -11.62
C ALA A 75 -9.16 3.83 -11.22
N TYR A 76 -10.38 3.48 -11.63
CA TYR A 76 -10.93 2.13 -11.39
C TYR A 76 -10.13 1.03 -12.08
N ARG A 77 -9.67 1.28 -13.31
CA ARG A 77 -8.82 0.32 -14.03
C ARG A 77 -7.49 0.09 -13.30
N VAL A 78 -6.81 1.15 -12.89
CA VAL A 78 -5.52 1.05 -12.19
C VAL A 78 -5.68 0.43 -10.81
N HIS A 79 -6.77 0.73 -10.10
CA HIS A 79 -7.07 0.07 -8.84
C HIS A 79 -7.25 -1.45 -9.02
N ARG A 80 -7.94 -1.88 -10.08
CA ARG A 80 -8.04 -3.32 -10.40
C ARG A 80 -6.68 -3.97 -10.64
N VAL A 81 -5.74 -3.27 -11.28
CA VAL A 81 -4.36 -3.79 -11.43
C VAL A 81 -3.72 -4.03 -10.06
N ALA A 82 -3.91 -3.12 -9.08
CA ALA A 82 -3.44 -3.36 -7.72
C ALA A 82 -4.06 -4.61 -7.09
N LEU A 83 -5.37 -4.82 -7.25
CA LEU A 83 -6.04 -6.03 -6.77
C LEU A 83 -5.52 -7.30 -7.47
N GLU A 84 -5.23 -7.25 -8.77
CA GLU A 84 -4.66 -8.37 -9.52
C GLU A 84 -3.23 -8.70 -9.07
N ILE A 85 -2.41 -7.68 -8.80
CA ILE A 85 -1.06 -7.83 -8.22
C ILE A 85 -1.16 -8.53 -6.87
N GLN A 86 -2.05 -8.08 -5.99
CA GLN A 86 -2.26 -8.72 -4.70
C GLN A 86 -2.76 -10.17 -4.86
N ALA A 87 -3.75 -10.41 -5.69
CA ALA A 87 -4.26 -11.75 -5.95
C ALA A 87 -3.19 -12.70 -6.54
N ARG A 88 -2.25 -12.17 -7.33
CA ARG A 88 -1.09 -12.93 -7.81
C ARG A 88 -0.17 -13.29 -6.65
N MET A 89 0.14 -12.32 -5.77
CA MET A 89 0.95 -12.55 -4.57
C MET A 89 0.30 -13.63 -3.69
N GLU A 90 -0.99 -13.55 -3.39
CA GLU A 90 -1.72 -14.54 -2.58
C GLU A 90 -1.60 -15.98 -3.13
N ARG A 91 -1.59 -16.13 -4.45
CA ARG A 91 -1.43 -17.45 -5.10
C ARG A 91 0.00 -17.98 -5.08
N THR A 92 1.00 -17.11 -4.98
CA THR A 92 2.42 -17.51 -5.13
C THR A 92 3.18 -17.50 -3.82
N ALA A 93 2.79 -16.64 -2.87
CA ALA A 93 3.41 -16.55 -1.57
C ALA A 93 3.15 -17.80 -0.74
N LYS A 94 4.24 -18.40 -0.26
CA LYS A 94 4.24 -19.57 0.62
C LYS A 94 5.60 -19.71 1.28
N PRO A 95 5.76 -20.56 2.31
CA PRO A 95 7.08 -20.81 2.89
C PRO A 95 8.13 -21.19 1.83
N GLY A 96 9.31 -20.62 1.96
CA GLY A 96 10.43 -20.82 1.04
C GLY A 96 10.49 -19.84 -0.14
N VAL A 97 9.47 -19.03 -0.36
CA VAL A 97 9.49 -17.99 -1.41
C VAL A 97 10.33 -16.80 -0.95
N PRO A 98 11.33 -16.35 -1.75
CA PRO A 98 12.08 -15.13 -1.46
C PRO A 98 11.22 -13.88 -1.58
N CYS A 99 11.27 -13.00 -0.59
CA CYS A 99 10.53 -11.73 -0.61
C CYS A 99 10.87 -10.84 -1.83
N ALA A 100 12.12 -10.93 -2.32
CA ALA A 100 12.54 -10.24 -3.53
C ALA A 100 11.83 -10.75 -4.81
N GLU A 101 11.33 -11.98 -4.85
CA GLU A 101 10.54 -12.49 -5.98
C GLU A 101 9.15 -11.88 -6.00
N LEU A 102 8.48 -11.81 -4.87
CA LEU A 102 7.17 -11.16 -4.75
C LEU A 102 7.24 -9.69 -5.20
N TYR A 103 8.34 -9.01 -4.83
CA TYR A 103 8.59 -7.65 -5.29
C TYR A 103 8.75 -7.59 -6.81
N ARG A 104 9.61 -8.42 -7.39
CA ARG A 104 9.84 -8.41 -8.85
C ARG A 104 8.59 -8.77 -9.65
N ASP A 105 7.80 -9.73 -9.17
CA ASP A 105 6.54 -10.11 -9.80
C ASP A 105 5.57 -8.94 -9.86
N ALA A 106 5.38 -8.22 -8.76
CA ALA A 106 4.49 -7.07 -8.72
C ALA A 106 4.96 -5.92 -9.64
N LEU A 107 6.27 -5.62 -9.63
CA LEU A 107 6.86 -4.61 -10.52
C LEU A 107 6.70 -5.01 -12.00
N ALA A 108 6.90 -6.28 -12.33
CA ALA A 108 6.72 -6.78 -13.69
C ALA A 108 5.25 -6.66 -14.16
N MET A 109 4.29 -6.93 -13.28
CA MET A 109 2.86 -6.76 -13.59
C MET A 109 2.51 -5.28 -13.82
N ALA A 110 2.99 -4.37 -12.96
CA ALA A 110 2.81 -2.94 -13.16
C ALA A 110 3.41 -2.48 -14.51
N GLY A 111 4.59 -3.01 -14.88
CA GLY A 111 5.24 -2.75 -16.16
C GLY A 111 4.47 -3.26 -17.37
N GLN A 112 3.88 -4.45 -17.31
CA GLN A 112 3.04 -4.99 -18.38
C GLN A 112 1.81 -4.13 -18.67
N GLU A 113 1.31 -3.41 -17.66
CA GLU A 113 0.20 -2.47 -17.78
C GLU A 113 0.64 -1.03 -18.11
N GLY A 114 1.97 -0.78 -18.28
CA GLY A 114 2.51 0.55 -18.53
C GLY A 114 2.32 1.52 -17.38
N LEU A 115 2.41 1.03 -16.14
CA LEU A 115 2.12 1.77 -14.92
C LEU A 115 3.36 1.98 -14.02
N GLU A 116 4.56 1.72 -14.51
CA GLU A 116 5.80 1.84 -13.76
C GLU A 116 6.01 3.24 -13.18
N ASP A 117 5.69 4.26 -13.97
CA ASP A 117 5.93 5.67 -13.60
C ASP A 117 5.01 6.16 -12.48
N CYS A 118 3.90 5.47 -12.20
CA CYS A 118 2.97 5.83 -11.15
C CYS A 118 2.89 4.80 -10.01
N PHE A 119 3.63 3.68 -10.10
CA PHE A 119 3.65 2.65 -9.07
C PHE A 119 4.43 3.11 -7.84
N MET A 120 3.80 3.06 -6.68
CA MET A 120 4.35 3.49 -5.37
C MET A 120 4.84 4.96 -5.33
N GLY A 121 4.37 5.83 -6.24
CA GLY A 121 4.83 7.21 -6.37
C GLY A 121 6.13 7.36 -7.18
N THR A 122 6.59 8.59 -7.39
CA THR A 122 7.53 8.91 -8.47
C THR A 122 9.01 8.96 -8.09
N ARG A 123 9.44 8.80 -6.84
CA ARG A 123 10.82 9.13 -6.48
C ARG A 123 11.62 8.11 -5.67
N PHE A 124 11.03 7.28 -4.82
CA PHE A 124 11.82 6.40 -3.94
C PHE A 124 11.09 5.09 -3.63
N GLN A 125 10.89 4.28 -4.65
CA GLN A 125 10.26 2.97 -4.47
C GLN A 125 11.27 1.96 -3.94
N ALA A 126 11.59 2.06 -2.66
CA ALA A 126 12.47 1.08 -2.06
C ALA A 126 11.75 -0.23 -1.71
N LYS A 127 10.47 -0.16 -1.33
CA LYS A 127 9.67 -1.31 -0.88
C LYS A 127 8.17 -1.08 -1.14
N PHE A 128 7.40 -2.15 -1.27
CA PHE A 128 5.93 -2.12 -1.19
C PHE A 128 5.38 -3.31 -0.37
N GLY A 129 6.06 -3.59 0.72
CA GLY A 129 5.65 -4.56 1.72
C GLY A 129 6.72 -4.71 2.78
N HIS A 130 6.28 -4.98 3.98
CA HIS A 130 7.11 -5.10 5.17
C HIS A 130 6.44 -6.00 6.22
N GLY A 131 7.23 -6.52 7.13
CA GLY A 131 6.71 -7.20 8.31
C GLY A 131 5.88 -6.26 9.17
N VAL A 132 4.84 -6.81 9.78
CA VAL A 132 3.96 -6.13 10.73
C VAL A 132 3.82 -7.03 11.95
N GLY A 133 4.16 -6.51 13.12
CA GLY A 133 4.12 -7.30 14.35
C GLY A 133 4.19 -6.42 15.58
N LEU A 134 5.29 -6.48 16.30
CA LEU A 134 5.54 -5.56 17.44
C LEU A 134 5.86 -4.16 16.94
N GLU A 135 6.45 -4.06 15.76
CA GLU A 135 6.66 -2.79 15.05
C GLU A 135 5.81 -2.75 13.79
N ILE A 136 5.44 -1.53 13.36
CA ILE A 136 4.68 -1.33 12.13
C ILE A 136 5.53 -1.63 10.88
N ASN A 137 6.85 -1.52 11.00
CA ASN A 137 7.82 -1.84 9.96
C ASN A 137 8.92 -2.72 10.56
N GLU A 138 8.84 -4.01 10.34
CA GLU A 138 9.85 -4.97 10.75
C GLU A 138 10.18 -5.95 9.61
N LEU A 139 10.98 -6.97 9.85
CA LEU A 139 11.24 -8.03 8.87
C LEU A 139 10.02 -8.97 8.75
N PRO A 140 9.76 -9.52 7.55
CA PRO A 140 10.55 -9.39 6.32
C PRO A 140 10.29 -8.08 5.56
N VAL A 141 11.24 -7.63 4.73
CA VAL A 141 11.04 -6.46 3.86
C VAL A 141 10.98 -6.92 2.40
N LEU A 142 9.96 -6.46 1.67
CA LEU A 142 9.75 -6.78 0.27
C LEU A 142 10.40 -5.72 -0.63
N THR A 143 11.64 -6.00 -1.06
CA THR A 143 12.44 -5.15 -1.96
C THR A 143 13.23 -6.02 -2.93
N THR A 144 13.76 -5.42 -4.00
CA THR A 144 14.67 -6.14 -4.92
C THR A 144 15.92 -6.69 -4.25
N ARG A 145 16.34 -6.11 -3.12
CA ARG A 145 17.57 -6.46 -2.40
C ARG A 145 17.31 -7.33 -1.17
N SER A 146 16.06 -7.64 -0.90
CA SER A 146 15.71 -8.49 0.25
C SER A 146 16.40 -9.84 0.16
N LYS A 147 16.90 -10.30 1.29
CA LYS A 147 17.43 -11.65 1.49
C LYS A 147 16.46 -12.52 2.29
N ASP A 148 15.34 -11.94 2.70
CA ASP A 148 14.34 -12.62 3.49
C ASP A 148 13.60 -13.65 2.65
N ILE A 149 13.29 -14.77 3.29
CA ILE A 149 12.52 -15.88 2.73
C ILE A 149 11.32 -16.07 3.64
N LEU A 150 10.13 -16.15 3.07
CA LEU A 150 8.92 -16.37 3.83
C LEU A 150 8.99 -17.66 4.64
N GLN A 151 8.60 -17.59 5.90
CA GLN A 151 8.53 -18.71 6.84
C GLN A 151 7.16 -18.75 7.52
N PRO A 152 6.67 -19.94 7.89
CA PRO A 152 5.41 -20.04 8.64
C PRO A 152 5.43 -19.18 9.91
N GLY A 153 4.33 -18.51 10.19
CA GLY A 153 4.17 -17.61 11.34
C GLY A 153 4.62 -16.17 11.11
N MET A 154 5.29 -15.87 9.99
CA MET A 154 5.56 -14.46 9.62
C MET A 154 4.27 -13.73 9.27
N THR A 155 4.18 -12.47 9.65
CA THR A 155 3.14 -11.53 9.21
C THR A 155 3.76 -10.41 8.41
N PHE A 156 3.11 -10.01 7.32
CA PHE A 156 3.61 -8.92 6.48
C PHE A 156 2.47 -8.15 5.81
N ALA A 157 2.65 -6.85 5.62
CA ALA A 157 1.83 -6.01 4.78
C ALA A 157 2.28 -6.12 3.32
N PHE A 158 1.32 -6.09 2.39
CA PHE A 158 1.56 -6.04 0.95
C PHE A 158 0.68 -4.95 0.34
N GLU A 159 1.32 -3.95 -0.29
CA GLU A 159 0.71 -2.65 -0.52
C GLU A 159 0.89 -2.09 -1.94
N PRO A 160 0.43 -2.77 -3.00
CA PRO A 160 0.51 -2.22 -4.35
C PRO A 160 -0.36 -0.97 -4.49
N LYS A 161 0.27 0.19 -4.58
CA LYS A 161 -0.36 1.50 -4.67
C LYS A 161 0.13 2.24 -5.92
N PHE A 162 -0.72 3.09 -6.51
CA PHE A 162 -0.42 3.89 -7.70
C PHE A 162 -0.85 5.33 -7.47
N VAL A 163 -0.02 6.28 -7.88
CA VAL A 163 -0.33 7.72 -7.80
C VAL A 163 -0.67 8.26 -9.18
N LEU A 164 -1.89 8.74 -9.35
CA LEU A 164 -2.42 9.24 -10.61
C LEU A 164 -2.52 10.77 -10.57
N ALA A 165 -1.80 11.43 -11.45
CA ALA A 165 -1.81 12.90 -11.54
C ALA A 165 -3.25 13.42 -11.74
N GLY A 166 -3.62 14.43 -10.96
CA GLY A 166 -4.94 15.07 -10.99
C GLY A 166 -6.07 14.26 -10.33
N ILE A 167 -5.81 13.02 -9.88
CA ILE A 167 -6.83 12.14 -9.27
C ILE A 167 -6.47 11.83 -7.81
N GLY A 168 -5.24 11.41 -7.56
CA GLY A 168 -4.76 10.96 -6.26
C GLY A 168 -4.25 9.53 -6.29
N ALA A 169 -4.12 8.91 -5.13
CA ALA A 169 -3.65 7.55 -5.00
C ALA A 169 -4.79 6.53 -5.11
N VAL A 170 -4.51 5.41 -5.78
CA VAL A 170 -5.35 4.20 -5.82
C VAL A 170 -4.49 2.98 -5.50
N GLY A 171 -5.11 1.91 -5.07
CA GLY A 171 -4.40 0.69 -4.68
C GLY A 171 -4.97 0.13 -3.40
N ILE A 172 -4.24 -0.79 -2.81
CA ILE A 172 -4.71 -1.53 -1.64
C ILE A 172 -3.52 -1.93 -0.76
N GLU A 173 -3.80 -2.18 0.49
CA GLU A 173 -2.89 -2.83 1.40
C GLU A 173 -3.64 -3.78 2.30
N ASN A 174 -3.07 -4.95 2.48
CA ASN A 174 -3.55 -5.92 3.44
C ASN A 174 -2.40 -6.58 4.19
N THR A 175 -2.66 -6.96 5.42
CA THR A 175 -1.75 -7.79 6.22
C THR A 175 -2.07 -9.26 6.00
N PHE A 176 -1.02 -10.05 5.83
CA PHE A 176 -1.07 -11.49 5.59
C PHE A 176 -0.29 -12.27 6.64
N LEU A 177 -0.81 -13.42 7.04
CA LEU A 177 -0.10 -14.43 7.81
C LEU A 177 0.44 -15.51 6.86
N VAL A 178 1.71 -15.85 6.97
CA VAL A 178 2.30 -17.01 6.28
C VAL A 178 1.91 -18.29 7.03
N THR A 179 1.14 -19.15 6.39
CA THR A 179 0.74 -20.45 6.90
C THR A 179 1.74 -21.53 6.48
N ASP A 180 1.51 -22.78 6.83
CA ASP A 180 2.39 -23.90 6.41
C ASP A 180 2.39 -24.14 4.89
N SER A 181 1.38 -23.66 4.15
CA SER A 181 1.23 -23.97 2.72
C SER A 181 0.99 -22.75 1.80
N GLY A 182 0.79 -21.57 2.36
CA GLY A 182 0.46 -20.36 1.60
C GLY A 182 0.40 -19.14 2.49
N VAL A 183 -0.49 -18.21 2.18
CA VAL A 183 -0.78 -17.03 3.01
C VAL A 183 -2.27 -16.92 3.30
N GLU A 184 -2.61 -16.34 4.45
CA GLU A 184 -3.96 -16.03 4.86
C GLU A 184 -4.09 -14.52 5.07
N LYS A 185 -5.11 -13.89 4.43
CA LYS A 185 -5.40 -12.47 4.60
C LYS A 185 -6.04 -12.22 5.96
N MET A 186 -5.44 -11.32 6.73
CA MET A 186 -5.91 -10.97 8.08
C MET A 186 -6.86 -9.76 8.08
N THR A 187 -6.76 -8.87 7.09
CA THR A 187 -7.58 -7.66 6.95
C THR A 187 -8.72 -7.93 5.97
N LEU A 188 -9.98 -7.81 6.42
CA LEU A 188 -11.15 -8.34 5.69
C LEU A 188 -12.16 -7.25 5.24
N LEU A 189 -11.77 -5.97 5.28
CA LEU A 189 -12.62 -4.88 4.78
C LEU A 189 -12.72 -4.93 3.25
N ASP A 190 -13.82 -4.44 2.67
CA ASP A 190 -14.02 -4.34 1.20
C ASP A 190 -12.81 -3.66 0.54
N GLU A 191 -12.36 -4.25 -0.56
CA GLU A 191 -11.17 -3.85 -1.30
C GLU A 191 -11.48 -2.95 -2.49
N ASN A 192 -12.74 -2.77 -2.85
CA ASN A 192 -13.15 -1.84 -3.90
C ASN A 192 -12.98 -0.39 -3.46
N ILE A 193 -12.92 0.52 -4.44
CA ILE A 193 -13.01 1.96 -4.16
C ILE A 193 -14.41 2.25 -3.61
N ILE A 194 -14.49 2.87 -2.44
CA ILE A 194 -15.74 3.22 -1.76
C ILE A 194 -16.13 4.63 -2.17
N GLU A 195 -17.22 4.76 -2.93
CA GLU A 195 -17.76 6.07 -3.34
C GLU A 195 -18.54 6.72 -2.20
N LEU A 196 -18.21 7.99 -1.89
CA LEU A 196 -18.84 8.84 -0.88
C LEU A 196 -19.70 9.93 -1.52
#